data_abc8f583d79b019050cab5f31b1ff51e
#
_entry.id   abc8f583d79b019050cab5f31b1ff51e
#
_cell.length_a   1.000
_cell.length_b   1.000
_cell.length_c   1.000
_cell.angle_alpha   90.00
_cell.angle_beta   90.00
_cell.angle_gamma   90.00
#
_symmetry.space_group_name_H-M   'P 1'
#
loop_
_entity.id
_entity.type
_entity.pdbx_description
1 polymer ?
#
loop_
_entity_poly.entity_id
_entity_poly.type
_entity_poly.pdbx_seq_one_letter_code
_entity_poly.pdbx_strand_id
1 'polypeptide(L)'
;GTSVEEDVAFGPENKNIEPEKIRKIVETVLRKVKLWDRRKASPSILSGGQKQRLATADALAGLPACLVLDEPTAMLDPDSRKEVINIVKELNRKEGMTIILITHHTDEVVDADRIVLMKDGKIIGDDIPKKIFADYELLKKAKMDIPPVVELGMRLEKQQIGLEGPVLQE
;
A
#
# COMPACT_ATOMS: atom_id res chain seq x y z
N GLY A 1 -19.36 -14.34 0.27
CA GLY A 1 -19.89 -14.52 1.64
C GLY A 1 -21.10 -13.64 1.91
N THR A 2 -21.94 -14.00 2.84
CA THR A 2 -23.05 -13.15 3.31
C THR A 2 -22.56 -12.12 4.33
N SER A 3 -21.40 -12.36 4.92
CA SER A 3 -20.72 -11.48 5.87
C SER A 3 -19.23 -11.31 5.55
N VAL A 4 -18.63 -10.28 6.09
CA VAL A 4 -17.18 -9.98 5.97
C VAL A 4 -16.32 -11.15 6.45
N GLU A 5 -16.69 -11.80 7.55
CA GLU A 5 -15.92 -12.94 8.05
C GLU A 5 -16.02 -14.18 7.17
N GLU A 6 -17.17 -14.43 6.54
CA GLU A 6 -17.33 -15.52 5.58
C GLU A 6 -16.57 -15.27 4.28
N ASP A 7 -16.51 -14.01 3.84
CA ASP A 7 -15.74 -13.62 2.67
C ASP A 7 -14.26 -13.95 2.87
N VAL A 8 -13.68 -13.52 4.00
CA VAL A 8 -12.29 -13.80 4.36
C VAL A 8 -12.02 -15.30 4.60
N ALA A 9 -12.99 -16.04 5.11
CA ALA A 9 -12.85 -17.48 5.35
C ALA A 9 -12.78 -18.30 4.04
N PHE A 10 -13.35 -17.79 2.95
CA PHE A 10 -13.49 -18.52 1.69
C PHE A 10 -12.15 -19.04 1.12
N GLY A 11 -11.08 -18.20 1.15
CA GLY A 11 -9.76 -18.60 0.69
C GLY A 11 -9.17 -19.79 1.45
N PRO A 12 -9.08 -19.71 2.79
CA PRO A 12 -8.66 -20.82 3.65
C PRO A 12 -9.53 -22.08 3.55
N GLU A 13 -10.85 -21.93 3.41
CA GLU A 13 -11.78 -23.08 3.21
C GLU A 13 -11.45 -23.86 1.95
N ASN A 14 -11.18 -23.17 0.84
CA ASN A 14 -10.79 -23.80 -0.43
C ASN A 14 -9.42 -24.52 -0.35
N LYS A 15 -8.61 -24.21 0.65
CA LYS A 15 -7.34 -24.91 0.94
C LYS A 15 -7.50 -26.07 1.91
N ASN A 16 -8.73 -26.42 2.27
CA ASN A 16 -9.05 -27.48 3.25
C ASN A 16 -8.36 -27.28 4.61
N ILE A 17 -8.22 -26.02 5.06
CA ILE A 17 -7.69 -25.71 6.38
C ILE A 17 -8.75 -26.07 7.44
N GLU A 18 -8.32 -26.58 8.58
CA GLU A 18 -9.22 -26.96 9.68
C GLU A 18 -10.01 -25.76 10.19
N PRO A 19 -11.34 -25.92 10.49
CA PRO A 19 -12.23 -24.82 10.87
C PRO A 19 -11.73 -23.97 12.05
N GLU A 20 -11.06 -24.59 13.05
CA GLU A 20 -10.49 -23.83 14.17
C GLU A 20 -9.33 -22.92 13.76
N LYS A 21 -8.51 -23.38 12.82
CA LYS A 21 -7.42 -22.58 12.26
C LYS A 21 -7.97 -21.45 11.39
N ILE A 22 -9.04 -21.72 10.61
CA ILE A 22 -9.72 -20.70 9.81
C ILE A 22 -10.23 -19.56 10.68
N ARG A 23 -10.89 -19.86 11.79
CA ARG A 23 -11.39 -18.83 12.73
C ARG A 23 -10.26 -17.93 13.23
N LYS A 24 -9.11 -18.50 13.59
CA LYS A 24 -7.93 -17.74 14.05
C LYS A 24 -7.34 -16.87 12.94
N ILE A 25 -7.26 -17.39 11.72
CA ILE A 25 -6.79 -16.63 10.55
C ILE A 25 -7.71 -15.45 10.31
N VAL A 26 -9.03 -15.67 10.21
CA VAL A 26 -10.03 -14.64 9.96
C VAL A 26 -9.97 -13.54 11.03
N GLU A 27 -9.95 -13.92 12.33
CA GLU A 27 -9.83 -12.93 13.40
C GLU A 27 -8.55 -12.12 13.29
N THR A 28 -7.40 -12.79 13.11
CA THR A 28 -6.10 -12.14 13.02
C THR A 28 -6.08 -11.14 11.85
N VAL A 29 -6.51 -11.57 10.68
CA VAL A 29 -6.49 -10.76 9.47
C VAL A 29 -7.46 -9.57 9.56
N LEU A 30 -8.70 -9.79 10.02
CA LEU A 30 -9.68 -8.72 10.17
C LEU A 30 -9.27 -7.67 11.21
N ARG A 31 -8.55 -8.05 12.26
CA ARG A 31 -7.96 -7.10 13.21
C ARG A 31 -6.86 -6.26 12.55
N LYS A 32 -5.98 -6.88 11.76
CA LYS A 32 -4.90 -6.17 11.03
C LYS A 32 -5.45 -5.09 10.09
N VAL A 33 -6.51 -5.41 9.34
CA VAL A 33 -7.13 -4.46 8.42
C VAL A 33 -8.21 -3.58 9.08
N LYS A 34 -8.35 -3.62 10.42
CA LYS A 34 -9.32 -2.83 11.21
C LYS A 34 -10.78 -3.02 10.77
N LEU A 35 -11.17 -4.26 10.46
CA LEU A 35 -12.53 -4.63 10.09
C LEU A 35 -13.19 -5.61 11.06
N TRP A 36 -12.54 -5.98 12.16
CA TRP A 36 -13.08 -6.95 13.12
C TRP A 36 -14.47 -6.58 13.65
N ASP A 37 -14.70 -5.29 13.95
CA ASP A 37 -15.98 -4.82 14.45
C ASP A 37 -17.10 -4.84 13.40
N ARG A 38 -16.73 -5.00 12.14
CA ARG A 38 -17.63 -5.13 10.98
C ARG A 38 -17.75 -6.57 10.47
N ARG A 39 -17.15 -7.55 11.12
CA ARG A 39 -17.08 -8.95 10.65
C ARG A 39 -18.43 -9.56 10.30
N LYS A 40 -19.50 -9.17 11.00
CA LYS A 40 -20.87 -9.65 10.77
C LYS A 40 -21.65 -8.83 9.73
N ALA A 41 -21.09 -7.72 9.27
CA ALA A 41 -21.73 -6.87 8.28
C ALA A 41 -21.67 -7.51 6.89
N SER A 42 -22.65 -7.19 6.04
CA SER A 42 -22.58 -7.56 4.62
C SER A 42 -21.48 -6.74 3.93
N PRO A 43 -20.62 -7.34 3.08
CA PRO A 43 -19.65 -6.60 2.28
C PRO A 43 -20.25 -5.49 1.41
N SER A 44 -21.52 -5.62 1.04
CA SER A 44 -22.23 -4.64 0.19
C SER A 44 -22.38 -3.26 0.85
N ILE A 45 -22.52 -3.22 2.19
CA ILE A 45 -22.73 -1.96 2.93
C ILE A 45 -21.43 -1.27 3.35
N LEU A 46 -20.28 -1.84 3.05
CA LEU A 46 -18.98 -1.27 3.36
C LEU A 46 -18.69 -0.04 2.49
N SER A 47 -18.02 0.97 3.06
CA SER A 47 -17.46 2.09 2.29
C SER A 47 -16.36 1.61 1.32
N GLY A 48 -15.97 2.47 0.36
CA GLY A 48 -14.89 2.16 -0.58
C GLY A 48 -13.59 1.75 0.10
N GLY A 49 -13.13 2.52 1.09
CA GLY A 49 -11.94 2.19 1.89
C GLY A 49 -12.09 0.91 2.69
N GLN A 50 -13.28 0.62 3.24
CA GLN A 50 -13.55 -0.64 3.92
C GLN A 50 -13.54 -1.84 2.97
N LYS A 51 -14.08 -1.70 1.75
CA LYS A 51 -14.02 -2.73 0.70
C LYS A 51 -12.58 -3.03 0.29
N GLN A 52 -11.76 -1.99 0.15
CA GLN A 52 -10.34 -2.16 -0.17
C GLN A 52 -9.58 -2.88 0.93
N ARG A 53 -9.86 -2.56 2.20
CA ARG A 53 -9.30 -3.29 3.35
C ARG A 53 -9.79 -4.74 3.42
N LEU A 54 -11.04 -5.00 3.04
CA LEU A 54 -11.56 -6.37 2.94
C LEU A 54 -10.81 -7.15 1.86
N ALA A 55 -10.63 -6.59 0.66
CA ALA A 55 -9.84 -7.23 -0.40
C ALA A 55 -8.39 -7.54 0.04
N THR A 56 -7.78 -6.64 0.82
CA THR A 56 -6.48 -6.89 1.44
C THR A 56 -6.55 -8.04 2.45
N ALA A 57 -7.62 -8.13 3.24
CA ALA A 57 -7.85 -9.21 4.19
C ALA A 57 -7.98 -10.57 3.50
N ASP A 58 -8.72 -10.63 2.41
CA ASP A 58 -8.91 -11.86 1.61
C ASP A 58 -7.57 -12.38 1.08
N ALA A 59 -6.73 -11.47 0.56
CA ALA A 59 -5.40 -11.82 0.10
C ALA A 59 -4.51 -12.33 1.26
N LEU A 60 -4.56 -11.67 2.42
CA LEU A 60 -3.78 -12.04 3.62
C LEU A 60 -4.22 -13.38 4.22
N ALA A 61 -5.52 -13.71 4.16
CA ALA A 61 -6.04 -14.98 4.66
C ALA A 61 -5.45 -16.18 3.92
N GLY A 62 -4.97 -15.97 2.69
CA GLY A 62 -4.20 -16.96 1.93
C GLY A 62 -2.80 -17.24 2.48
N LEU A 63 -2.33 -16.51 3.51
CA LEU A 63 -0.98 -16.58 4.10
C LEU A 63 0.14 -16.43 3.05
N PRO A 64 0.13 -15.36 2.24
CA PRO A 64 1.10 -15.18 1.17
C PRO A 64 2.49 -14.79 1.73
N ALA A 65 3.55 -15.19 1.04
CA ALA A 65 4.91 -14.69 1.31
C ALA A 65 5.12 -13.27 0.74
N CYS A 66 4.36 -12.90 -0.28
CA CYS A 66 4.41 -11.60 -0.94
C CYS A 66 2.99 -11.13 -1.27
N LEU A 67 2.69 -9.88 -0.96
CA LEU A 67 1.42 -9.23 -1.29
C LEU A 67 1.62 -8.24 -2.43
N VAL A 68 0.88 -8.42 -3.53
CA VAL A 68 0.87 -7.49 -4.67
C VAL A 68 -0.43 -6.71 -4.63
N LEU A 69 -0.33 -5.38 -4.62
CA LEU A 69 -1.45 -4.45 -4.59
C LEU A 69 -1.37 -3.55 -5.82
N ASP A 70 -2.38 -3.63 -6.68
CA ASP A 70 -2.47 -2.84 -7.90
C ASP A 70 -3.49 -1.71 -7.69
N GLU A 71 -3.00 -0.47 -7.66
CA GLU A 71 -3.78 0.76 -7.44
C GLU A 71 -4.74 0.68 -6.23
N PRO A 72 -4.28 0.20 -5.04
CA PRO A 72 -5.19 -0.12 -3.93
C PRO A 72 -5.89 1.11 -3.33
N THR A 73 -5.48 2.30 -3.71
CA THR A 73 -6.00 3.57 -3.18
C THR A 73 -6.72 4.41 -4.23
N ALA A 74 -6.77 3.92 -5.48
CA ALA A 74 -7.54 4.56 -6.52
C ALA A 74 -9.00 4.72 -6.07
N MET A 75 -9.61 5.88 -6.32
CA MET A 75 -11.00 6.20 -5.93
C MET A 75 -11.29 6.27 -4.41
N LEU A 76 -10.27 6.31 -3.56
CA LEU A 76 -10.43 6.52 -2.13
C LEU A 76 -10.29 8.00 -1.77
N ASP A 77 -11.06 8.42 -0.77
CA ASP A 77 -10.85 9.70 -0.11
C ASP A 77 -9.49 9.74 0.60
N PRO A 78 -8.92 10.93 0.88
CA PRO A 78 -7.58 11.06 1.45
C PRO A 78 -7.37 10.32 2.77
N ASP A 79 -8.39 10.25 3.63
CA ASP A 79 -8.27 9.59 4.93
C ASP A 79 -8.28 8.07 4.77
N SER A 80 -9.19 7.53 3.96
CA SER A 80 -9.22 6.10 3.61
C SER A 80 -7.93 5.66 2.93
N ARG A 81 -7.36 6.48 2.04
CA ARG A 81 -6.06 6.23 1.38
C ARG A 81 -4.94 6.07 2.42
N LYS A 82 -4.80 7.05 3.32
CA LYS A 82 -3.79 6.98 4.40
C LYS A 82 -3.95 5.73 5.25
N GLU A 83 -5.18 5.34 5.54
CA GLU A 83 -5.45 4.16 6.35
C GLU A 83 -5.00 2.86 5.66
N VAL A 84 -5.28 2.70 4.36
CA VAL A 84 -4.81 1.55 3.56
C VAL A 84 -3.28 1.52 3.49
N ILE A 85 -2.63 2.64 3.18
CA ILE A 85 -1.17 2.71 3.10
C ILE A 85 -0.51 2.43 4.46
N ASN A 86 -1.09 2.90 5.57
CA ASN A 86 -0.57 2.58 6.90
C ASN A 86 -0.64 1.08 7.21
N ILE A 87 -1.72 0.40 6.85
CA ILE A 87 -1.83 -1.06 6.99
C ILE A 87 -0.73 -1.76 6.18
N VAL A 88 -0.53 -1.35 4.93
CA VAL A 88 0.53 -1.90 4.05
C VAL A 88 1.91 -1.72 4.68
N LYS A 89 2.21 -0.52 5.20
CA LYS A 89 3.48 -0.23 5.90
C LYS A 89 3.64 -1.07 7.17
N GLU A 90 2.59 -1.27 7.94
CA GLU A 90 2.62 -2.12 9.14
C GLU A 90 2.91 -3.58 8.80
N LEU A 91 2.28 -4.14 7.77
CA LEU A 91 2.54 -5.50 7.30
C LEU A 91 4.00 -5.69 6.86
N ASN A 92 4.56 -4.72 6.15
CA ASN A 92 5.97 -4.78 5.75
C ASN A 92 6.91 -4.62 6.95
N ARG A 93 6.80 -3.52 7.72
CA ARG A 93 7.77 -3.16 8.76
C ARG A 93 7.70 -4.04 10.01
N LYS A 94 6.48 -4.41 10.45
CA LYS A 94 6.28 -5.18 11.68
C LYS A 94 6.28 -6.69 11.45
N GLU A 95 5.82 -7.13 10.30
CA GLU A 95 5.64 -8.56 10.00
C GLU A 95 6.66 -9.09 8.98
N GLY A 96 7.50 -8.20 8.41
CA GLY A 96 8.53 -8.59 7.44
C GLY A 96 7.95 -9.09 6.11
N MET A 97 6.67 -8.77 5.81
CA MET A 97 6.03 -9.20 4.58
C MET A 97 6.60 -8.44 3.38
N THR A 98 6.92 -9.13 2.31
CA THR A 98 7.26 -8.49 1.04
C THR A 98 6.00 -7.89 0.43
N ILE A 99 6.05 -6.59 0.11
CA ILE A 99 4.94 -5.87 -0.52
C ILE A 99 5.38 -5.32 -1.87
N ILE A 100 4.59 -5.56 -2.90
CA ILE A 100 4.71 -4.89 -4.20
C ILE A 100 3.49 -3.99 -4.35
N LEU A 101 3.72 -2.68 -4.29
CA LEU A 101 2.69 -1.66 -4.46
C LEU A 101 2.82 -1.04 -5.85
N ILE A 102 1.79 -1.20 -6.68
CA ILE A 102 1.70 -0.54 -7.99
C ILE A 102 0.80 0.68 -7.79
N THR A 103 1.33 1.86 -8.04
CA THR A 103 0.61 3.13 -7.88
C THR A 103 1.22 4.22 -8.76
N HIS A 104 0.42 5.21 -9.09
CA HIS A 104 0.87 6.46 -9.70
C HIS A 104 0.97 7.61 -8.69
N HIS A 105 0.64 7.36 -7.43
CA HIS A 105 0.71 8.35 -6.35
C HIS A 105 2.10 8.33 -5.70
N THR A 106 2.88 9.36 -5.94
CA THR A 106 4.26 9.46 -5.46
C THR A 106 4.38 9.56 -3.93
N ASP A 107 3.39 10.14 -3.26
CA ASP A 107 3.31 10.26 -1.81
C ASP A 107 3.16 8.91 -1.10
N GLU A 108 2.66 7.89 -1.76
CA GLU A 108 2.50 6.55 -1.20
C GLU A 108 3.80 5.77 -1.11
N VAL A 109 4.79 6.13 -1.92
CA VAL A 109 6.04 5.36 -2.09
C VAL A 109 7.28 6.08 -1.57
N VAL A 110 7.14 7.23 -0.92
CA VAL A 110 8.27 8.00 -0.36
C VAL A 110 9.08 7.20 0.67
N ASP A 111 8.42 6.30 1.39
CA ASP A 111 9.01 5.45 2.42
C ASP A 111 9.24 3.99 1.96
N ALA A 112 9.14 3.72 0.66
CA ALA A 112 9.43 2.40 0.13
C ALA A 112 10.93 2.08 0.20
N ASP A 113 11.28 0.79 0.29
CA ASP A 113 12.69 0.37 0.26
C ASP A 113 13.30 0.56 -1.15
N ARG A 114 12.47 0.45 -2.19
CA ARG A 114 12.88 0.49 -3.61
C ARG A 114 11.73 0.97 -4.47
N ILE A 115 12.04 1.78 -5.48
CA ILE A 115 11.10 2.21 -6.50
C ILE A 115 11.57 1.71 -7.86
N VAL A 116 10.65 1.09 -8.59
CA VAL A 116 10.84 0.71 -10.00
C VAL A 116 9.92 1.56 -10.85
N LEU A 117 10.50 2.47 -11.65
CA LEU A 117 9.75 3.30 -12.59
C LEU A 117 9.58 2.58 -13.92
N MET A 118 8.34 2.46 -14.37
CA MET A 118 7.98 1.84 -15.64
C MET A 118 7.35 2.85 -16.59
N LYS A 119 7.73 2.76 -17.86
CA LYS A 119 7.11 3.51 -18.96
C LYS A 119 7.11 2.68 -20.23
N ASP A 120 5.97 2.67 -20.93
CA ASP A 120 5.79 1.94 -22.19
C ASP A 120 6.28 0.47 -22.12
N GLY A 121 5.97 -0.20 -21.00
CA GLY A 121 6.35 -1.60 -20.73
C GLY A 121 7.83 -1.82 -20.42
N LYS A 122 8.63 -0.76 -20.21
CA LYS A 122 10.06 -0.84 -19.91
C LYS A 122 10.38 -0.20 -18.58
N ILE A 123 11.35 -0.77 -17.85
CA ILE A 123 11.93 -0.16 -16.66
C ILE A 123 12.83 0.99 -17.13
N ILE A 124 12.57 2.18 -16.61
CA ILE A 124 13.34 3.40 -16.90
C ILE A 124 14.11 3.93 -15.70
N GLY A 125 13.78 3.45 -14.48
CA GLY A 125 14.46 3.77 -13.23
C GLY A 125 14.24 2.65 -12.21
N ASP A 126 15.25 2.40 -11.38
CA ASP A 126 15.24 1.33 -10.38
C ASP A 126 16.27 1.67 -9.29
N ASP A 127 15.83 2.28 -8.19
CA ASP A 127 16.69 2.66 -7.06
C ASP A 127 15.84 2.96 -5.81
N ILE A 128 16.49 3.38 -4.73
CA ILE A 128 15.83 3.88 -3.51
C ILE A 128 15.08 5.18 -3.78
N PRO A 129 14.00 5.49 -3.03
CA PRO A 129 13.19 6.69 -3.23
C PRO A 129 14.01 7.98 -3.31
N LYS A 130 14.99 8.16 -2.42
CA LYS A 130 15.85 9.35 -2.38
C LYS A 130 16.53 9.64 -3.74
N LYS A 131 17.01 8.60 -4.43
CA LYS A 131 17.67 8.78 -5.73
C LYS A 131 16.68 8.99 -6.86
N ILE A 132 15.57 8.24 -6.85
CA ILE A 132 14.52 8.38 -7.86
C ILE A 132 13.94 9.79 -7.83
N PHE A 133 13.61 10.31 -6.64
CA PHE A 133 13.02 11.64 -6.49
C PHE A 133 14.02 12.79 -6.69
N ALA A 134 15.33 12.54 -6.60
CA ALA A 134 16.36 13.52 -6.93
C ALA A 134 16.58 13.68 -8.45
N ASP A 135 16.17 12.72 -9.26
CA ASP A 135 16.34 12.76 -10.73
C ASP A 135 15.10 13.36 -11.41
N TYR A 136 15.12 14.69 -11.52
CA TYR A 136 14.01 15.45 -12.14
C TYR A 136 13.75 15.05 -13.59
N GLU A 137 14.80 14.79 -14.38
CA GLU A 137 14.65 14.42 -15.79
C GLU A 137 14.02 13.04 -15.93
N LEU A 138 14.34 12.12 -15.03
CA LEU A 138 13.73 10.80 -14.94
C LEU A 138 12.22 10.89 -14.60
N LEU A 139 11.87 11.69 -13.59
CA LEU A 139 10.46 11.90 -13.19
C LEU A 139 9.65 12.55 -14.32
N LYS A 140 10.19 13.56 -14.97
CA LYS A 140 9.57 14.20 -16.13
C LYS A 140 9.39 13.21 -17.29
N LYS A 141 10.40 12.38 -17.57
CA LYS A 141 10.32 11.31 -18.57
C LYS A 141 9.24 10.30 -18.21
N ALA A 142 9.11 9.95 -16.93
CA ALA A 142 8.07 9.06 -16.42
C ALA A 142 6.66 9.69 -16.46
N LYS A 143 6.54 11.00 -16.62
CA LYS A 143 5.31 11.80 -16.44
C LYS A 143 4.72 11.64 -15.03
N MET A 144 5.59 11.55 -14.04
CA MET A 144 5.21 11.47 -12.65
C MET A 144 5.24 12.84 -12.00
N ASP A 145 4.28 13.09 -11.12
CA ASP A 145 4.27 14.28 -10.27
C ASP A 145 5.37 14.16 -9.21
N ILE A 146 6.01 15.29 -8.93
CA ILE A 146 7.01 15.36 -7.87
C ILE A 146 6.26 15.51 -6.54
N PRO A 147 6.58 14.72 -5.50
CA PRO A 147 6.02 14.95 -4.18
C PRO A 147 6.25 16.40 -3.75
N PRO A 148 5.24 17.12 -3.21
CA PRO A 148 5.37 18.55 -2.86
C PRO A 148 6.56 18.86 -1.94
N VAL A 149 6.88 17.94 -1.03
CA VAL A 149 8.04 18.09 -0.13
C VAL A 149 9.37 18.04 -0.88
N VAL A 150 9.48 17.20 -1.90
CA VAL A 150 10.68 17.11 -2.75
C VAL A 150 10.79 18.35 -3.63
N GLU A 151 9.68 18.82 -4.21
CA GLU A 151 9.66 20.04 -5.00
C GLU A 151 10.06 21.26 -4.16
N LEU A 152 9.58 21.36 -2.92
CA LEU A 152 9.98 22.40 -1.98
C LEU A 152 11.49 22.35 -1.71
N GLY A 153 12.04 21.16 -1.40
CA GLY A 153 13.47 20.96 -1.20
C GLY A 153 14.31 21.47 -2.38
N MET A 154 13.94 21.06 -3.59
CA MET A 154 14.62 21.51 -4.83
C MET A 154 14.55 23.03 -5.05
N ARG A 155 13.41 23.66 -4.70
CA ARG A 155 13.26 25.12 -4.82
C ARG A 155 14.15 25.86 -3.80
N LEU A 156 14.26 25.34 -2.58
CA LEU A 156 15.12 25.91 -1.53
C LEU A 156 16.59 25.75 -1.84
N GLU A 157 17.02 24.61 -2.40
CA GLU A 157 18.40 24.41 -2.89
C GLU A 157 18.77 25.40 -3.98
N LYS A 158 17.88 25.65 -4.95
CA LYS A 158 18.09 26.64 -6.01
C LYS A 158 18.24 28.07 -5.47
N GLN A 159 17.65 28.37 -4.33
CA GLN A 159 17.77 29.69 -3.67
C GLN A 159 18.98 29.75 -2.71
N GLN A 160 19.88 28.77 -2.71
CA GLN A 160 21.05 28.67 -1.81
C GLN A 160 20.68 28.65 -0.31
N ILE A 161 19.47 28.32 0.03
CA ILE A 161 19.04 28.03 1.38
C ILE A 161 19.49 26.58 1.65
N GLY A 162 20.64 26.45 2.31
CA GLY A 162 21.28 25.14 2.54
C GLY A 162 20.38 24.20 3.33
N LEU A 163 19.78 23.25 2.63
CA LEU A 163 19.20 22.05 3.22
C LEU A 163 20.18 20.91 2.93
N GLU A 164 20.63 20.22 3.98
CA GLU A 164 21.45 19.02 3.79
C GLU A 164 20.59 17.87 3.22
N GLY A 165 20.57 17.77 1.90
CA GLY A 165 19.91 16.69 1.15
C GLY A 165 18.41 16.90 0.87
N PRO A 166 17.80 16.04 0.01
CA PRO A 166 16.36 16.09 -0.24
C PRO A 166 15.61 15.85 1.07
N VAL A 167 14.68 16.76 1.40
CA VAL A 167 13.86 16.68 2.62
C VAL A 167 12.86 15.53 2.46
N LEU A 168 13.35 14.32 2.64
CA LEU A 168 12.53 13.16 2.94
C LEU A 168 12.62 13.00 4.47
N GLN A 169 11.51 13.25 5.15
CA GLN A 169 11.45 13.07 6.60
C GLN A 169 11.74 11.63 6.98
N GLU A 170 12.48 11.45 8.09
CA GLU A 170 12.60 10.20 8.83
C GLU A 170 11.24 9.73 9.38
#